data_7b0bb7f985843a1aad220114632879a6
#
_entry.id   7b0bb7f985843a1aad220114632879a6
#
_cell.length_a   1.000
_cell.length_b   1.000
_cell.length_c   1.000
_cell.angle_alpha   90.00
_cell.angle_beta   90.00
_cell.angle_gamma   90.00
#
_symmetry.space_group_name_H-M   'P 1'
#
loop_
_entity.id
_entity.type
_entity.pdbx_description
1 polymer ?
#
loop_
_entity_poly.entity_id
_entity_poly.type
_entity_poly.pdbx_seq_one_letter_code
_entity_poly.pdbx_strand_id
1 'polypeptide(L)'
;MRIPSVTGQEAAAQNWLAQQMRRIGLDVDLWDIDVAELQNHPQFPGMEADRSTNKAMGLVATWQRAAASSSGKRLVFNGHIDVVPEGDCANWQHDPWGAELVDGRIYGRGACDMKGGLMAALYAVKAIKDSEIPIHGSLMVQSVIGEEDGGIGTFASLLRGHRGDAAIVCEPTQLKLIPAQAGALTFTVRVPGKSAHACVRLEGVSAVEKYLDIHRTLIHLERERNSEVEHPLLGKLPLPYPLSIGRVQAGNWSSSVPEELIFEGRMGVAMGEASDAVRRQFEHTLTSLAEADPWLRNHPMQIEWRGGQFESGEIPVNHPLVELCQQCILDLTGREAELEGAPYGSDLRLLVNVGGIPAVLFGPGDVRVAHMPDEHVNVQDVLSAARTYILAALRFLV
;
A
#
# COMPACT_ATOMS: atom_id res chain seq x y z
N MET A 1 -13.89 -8.79 -7.03
CA MET A 1 -14.73 -7.63 -6.64
C MET A 1 -16.03 -8.06 -6.00
N ARG A 2 -16.81 -9.00 -6.53
CA ARG A 2 -18.12 -9.41 -5.97
C ARG A 2 -18.09 -10.03 -4.57
N ILE A 3 -16.92 -10.33 -4.04
CA ILE A 3 -16.74 -10.74 -2.65
C ILE A 3 -16.07 -9.57 -1.95
N PRO A 4 -16.77 -8.87 -1.05
CA PRO A 4 -16.19 -7.83 -0.23
C PRO A 4 -15.00 -8.37 0.56
N SER A 5 -13.94 -7.59 0.63
CA SER A 5 -12.72 -7.92 1.35
C SER A 5 -12.09 -6.67 1.96
N VAL A 6 -12.94 -5.88 2.64
CA VAL A 6 -12.46 -4.72 3.36
C VAL A 6 -11.38 -5.17 4.35
N THR A 7 -10.32 -4.37 4.48
CA THR A 7 -9.20 -4.66 5.37
C THR A 7 -9.67 -5.13 6.74
N GLY A 8 -9.21 -6.30 7.17
CA GLY A 8 -9.69 -7.02 8.34
C GLY A 8 -10.80 -8.05 8.07
N GLN A 9 -11.36 -8.13 6.86
CA GLN A 9 -12.49 -9.02 6.52
C GLN A 9 -12.22 -9.88 5.26
N GLU A 10 -10.97 -10.16 4.94
CA GLU A 10 -10.52 -10.74 3.66
C GLU A 10 -10.75 -12.25 3.54
N ALA A 11 -11.04 -12.95 4.66
CA ALA A 11 -11.05 -14.42 4.71
C ALA A 11 -11.95 -15.08 3.65
N ALA A 12 -13.12 -14.53 3.36
CA ALA A 12 -14.03 -15.08 2.36
C ALA A 12 -13.42 -15.00 0.95
N ALA A 13 -12.81 -13.87 0.61
CA ALA A 13 -12.15 -13.66 -0.69
C ALA A 13 -10.93 -14.55 -0.84
N GLN A 14 -10.09 -14.68 0.19
CA GLN A 14 -8.92 -15.58 0.20
C GLN A 14 -9.33 -17.04 0.01
N ASN A 15 -10.34 -17.51 0.74
CA ASN A 15 -10.83 -18.88 0.59
C ASN A 15 -11.36 -19.16 -0.82
N TRP A 16 -12.12 -18.22 -1.40
CA TRP A 16 -12.61 -18.36 -2.77
C TRP A 16 -11.44 -18.38 -3.77
N LEU A 17 -10.48 -17.47 -3.63
CA LEU A 17 -9.34 -17.39 -4.53
C LEU A 17 -8.46 -18.65 -4.45
N ALA A 18 -8.23 -19.18 -3.25
CA ALA A 18 -7.51 -20.44 -3.05
C ALA A 18 -8.17 -21.60 -3.81
N GLN A 19 -9.52 -21.65 -3.82
CA GLN A 19 -10.24 -22.66 -4.60
C GLN A 19 -10.03 -22.49 -6.11
N GLN A 20 -10.03 -21.22 -6.61
CA GLN A 20 -9.76 -20.96 -8.03
C GLN A 20 -8.32 -21.34 -8.40
N MET A 21 -7.33 -21.02 -7.56
CA MET A 21 -5.93 -21.38 -7.77
C MET A 21 -5.74 -22.90 -7.82
N ARG A 22 -6.42 -23.66 -6.94
CA ARG A 22 -6.43 -25.12 -6.99
C ARG A 22 -7.08 -25.68 -8.26
N ARG A 23 -8.21 -25.08 -8.70
CA ARG A 23 -8.92 -25.49 -9.94
C ARG A 23 -8.06 -25.34 -11.19
N ILE A 24 -7.21 -24.31 -11.24
CA ILE A 24 -6.27 -24.13 -12.36
C ILE A 24 -4.97 -24.95 -12.17
N GLY A 25 -4.89 -25.77 -11.12
CA GLY A 25 -3.82 -26.74 -10.90
C GLY A 25 -2.54 -26.14 -10.36
N LEU A 26 -2.61 -25.11 -9.53
CA LEU A 26 -1.49 -24.60 -8.76
C LEU A 26 -1.39 -25.32 -7.42
N ASP A 27 -0.17 -25.42 -6.89
CA ASP A 27 0.07 -25.85 -5.51
C ASP A 27 -0.22 -24.69 -4.57
N VAL A 28 -1.15 -24.88 -3.63
CA VAL A 28 -1.74 -23.80 -2.83
C VAL A 28 -1.49 -24.03 -1.35
N ASP A 29 -0.72 -23.12 -0.77
CA ASP A 29 -0.60 -22.95 0.68
C ASP A 29 -1.60 -21.86 1.13
N LEU A 30 -2.56 -22.27 1.94
CA LEU A 30 -3.57 -21.41 2.58
C LEU A 30 -3.51 -21.66 4.07
N TRP A 31 -3.20 -20.65 4.88
CA TRP A 31 -3.00 -20.83 6.32
C TRP A 31 -3.59 -19.69 7.16
N ASP A 32 -3.87 -19.96 8.43
CA ASP A 32 -4.23 -18.91 9.40
C ASP A 32 -2.93 -18.21 9.85
N ILE A 33 -2.88 -16.89 9.73
CA ILE A 33 -1.78 -16.03 10.19
C ILE A 33 -1.96 -15.78 11.69
N ASP A 34 -0.96 -16.10 12.49
CA ASP A 34 -0.94 -15.71 13.90
C ASP A 34 -0.50 -14.24 14.03
N VAL A 35 -1.49 -13.35 14.08
CA VAL A 35 -1.26 -11.91 14.17
C VAL A 35 -0.58 -11.53 15.48
N ALA A 36 -0.87 -12.24 16.59
CA ALA A 36 -0.25 -11.94 17.88
C ALA A 36 1.25 -12.29 17.89
N GLU A 37 1.64 -13.38 17.20
CA GLU A 37 3.05 -13.70 16.99
C GLU A 37 3.74 -12.64 16.14
N LEU A 38 3.11 -12.22 15.03
CA LEU A 38 3.68 -11.19 14.13
C LEU A 38 3.90 -9.85 14.84
N GLN A 39 2.98 -9.42 15.70
CA GLN A 39 3.08 -8.16 16.43
C GLN A 39 4.31 -8.10 17.36
N ASN A 40 4.83 -9.24 17.81
CA ASN A 40 6.02 -9.31 18.63
C ASN A 40 7.33 -9.28 17.81
N HIS A 41 7.26 -9.33 16.48
CA HIS A 41 8.45 -9.34 15.64
C HIS A 41 9.05 -7.93 15.51
N PRO A 42 10.39 -7.75 15.64
CA PRO A 42 11.03 -6.42 15.59
C PRO A 42 10.77 -5.63 14.30
N GLN A 43 10.52 -6.31 13.19
CA GLN A 43 10.22 -5.70 11.89
C GLN A 43 8.72 -5.72 11.56
N PHE A 44 7.86 -5.81 12.59
CA PHE A 44 6.41 -5.79 12.35
C PHE A 44 5.99 -4.50 11.64
N PRO A 45 5.28 -4.58 10.50
CA PRO A 45 5.00 -3.43 9.64
C PRO A 45 3.90 -2.48 10.15
N GLY A 46 3.33 -2.78 11.32
CA GLY A 46 2.15 -2.11 11.82
C GLY A 46 0.86 -2.68 11.23
N MET A 47 -0.25 -2.34 11.83
CA MET A 47 -1.61 -2.59 11.32
C MET A 47 -2.60 -1.68 12.05
N GLU A 48 -3.73 -1.41 11.42
CA GLU A 48 -4.82 -0.60 11.97
C GLU A 48 -6.08 -1.41 12.24
N ALA A 49 -6.40 -2.36 11.36
CA ALA A 49 -7.61 -3.16 11.44
C ALA A 49 -7.60 -4.08 12.68
N ASP A 50 -8.72 -4.08 13.42
CA ASP A 50 -8.94 -5.07 14.47
C ASP A 50 -9.21 -6.45 13.85
N ARG A 51 -8.27 -7.36 14.07
CA ARG A 51 -8.36 -8.75 13.58
C ARG A 51 -8.68 -9.76 14.67
N SER A 52 -9.14 -9.29 15.82
CA SER A 52 -9.49 -10.15 16.97
C SER A 52 -10.68 -11.07 16.70
N THR A 53 -11.59 -10.67 15.82
CA THR A 53 -12.82 -11.40 15.49
C THR A 53 -12.79 -12.07 14.11
N ASN A 54 -11.86 -11.72 13.24
CA ASN A 54 -11.76 -12.21 11.89
C ASN A 54 -10.45 -12.96 11.65
N LYS A 55 -10.51 -14.05 10.89
CA LYS A 55 -9.33 -14.81 10.52
C LYS A 55 -8.46 -14.03 9.55
N ALA A 56 -7.20 -13.86 9.89
CA ALA A 56 -6.17 -13.40 8.97
C ALA A 56 -5.66 -14.61 8.17
N MET A 57 -5.91 -14.61 6.86
CA MET A 57 -5.59 -15.75 5.98
C MET A 57 -4.44 -15.41 5.03
N GLY A 58 -3.32 -16.12 5.15
CA GLY A 58 -2.25 -16.09 4.14
C GLY A 58 -2.60 -17.02 2.98
N LEU A 59 -2.27 -16.61 1.76
CA LEU A 59 -2.50 -17.40 0.56
C LEU A 59 -1.35 -17.21 -0.43
N VAL A 60 -0.68 -18.31 -0.74
CA VAL A 60 0.36 -18.36 -1.76
C VAL A 60 0.10 -19.56 -2.68
N ALA A 61 0.18 -19.34 -3.97
CA ALA A 61 0.08 -20.41 -4.97
C ALA A 61 1.37 -20.48 -5.77
N THR A 62 1.88 -21.69 -5.97
CA THR A 62 3.11 -21.94 -6.72
C THR A 62 2.83 -22.86 -7.90
N TRP A 63 3.46 -22.57 -9.03
CA TRP A 63 3.54 -23.48 -10.15
C TRP A 63 5.00 -23.71 -10.53
N GLN A 64 5.32 -24.98 -10.68
CA GLN A 64 6.61 -25.47 -11.16
C GLN A 64 6.36 -26.60 -12.13
N ARG A 65 7.09 -26.64 -13.24
CA ARG A 65 7.01 -27.78 -14.14
C ARG A 65 7.73 -28.99 -13.53
N ALA A 66 7.12 -30.17 -13.63
CA ALA A 66 7.63 -31.42 -13.00
C ALA A 66 9.07 -31.83 -13.40
N ALA A 67 9.57 -31.31 -14.52
CA ALA A 67 10.94 -31.58 -15.02
C ALA A 67 11.93 -30.46 -14.64
N ALA A 68 11.48 -29.37 -14.00
CA ALA A 68 12.37 -28.28 -13.59
C ALA A 68 13.17 -28.70 -12.34
N SER A 69 14.49 -28.43 -12.35
CA SER A 69 15.32 -28.67 -11.18
C SER A 69 14.86 -27.78 -10.01
N SER A 70 14.97 -28.29 -8.77
CA SER A 70 14.68 -27.50 -7.56
C SER A 70 15.62 -26.31 -7.37
N SER A 71 16.62 -26.14 -8.24
CA SER A 71 17.62 -25.06 -8.24
C SER A 71 17.30 -23.92 -9.22
N GLY A 72 16.14 -23.96 -9.90
CA GLY A 72 15.73 -22.90 -10.82
C GLY A 72 15.27 -21.62 -10.08
N LYS A 73 15.39 -20.48 -10.79
CA LYS A 73 14.90 -19.18 -10.28
C LYS A 73 13.41 -19.19 -9.97
N ARG A 74 12.98 -18.32 -9.07
CA ARG A 74 11.57 -18.11 -8.73
C ARG A 74 11.19 -16.65 -8.93
N LEU A 75 10.16 -16.42 -9.74
CA LEU A 75 9.54 -15.10 -9.89
C LEU A 75 8.25 -15.04 -9.06
N VAL A 76 8.12 -14.00 -8.25
CA VAL A 76 6.95 -13.73 -7.42
C VAL A 76 6.09 -12.65 -8.08
N PHE A 77 4.80 -12.91 -8.19
CA PHE A 77 3.78 -11.89 -8.39
C PHE A 77 3.09 -11.68 -7.04
N ASN A 78 3.21 -10.48 -6.50
CA ASN A 78 2.60 -10.11 -5.24
C ASN A 78 1.43 -9.16 -5.48
N GLY A 79 0.30 -9.37 -4.81
CA GLY A 79 -0.83 -8.50 -4.90
C GLY A 79 -1.80 -8.68 -3.75
N HIS A 80 -2.30 -7.57 -3.22
CA HIS A 80 -3.25 -7.60 -2.12
C HIS A 80 -4.68 -7.83 -2.60
N ILE A 81 -5.46 -8.49 -1.73
CA ILE A 81 -6.88 -8.78 -1.96
C ILE A 81 -7.77 -7.89 -1.10
N ASP A 82 -7.22 -7.33 -0.04
CA ASP A 82 -7.92 -6.35 0.79
C ASP A 82 -8.18 -5.06 0.01
N VAL A 83 -9.12 -4.30 0.51
CA VAL A 83 -9.54 -3.02 -0.07
C VAL A 83 -9.96 -2.08 1.06
N VAL A 84 -9.81 -0.78 0.85
CA VAL A 84 -10.40 0.21 1.75
C VAL A 84 -11.93 0.16 1.73
N PRO A 85 -12.63 0.64 2.77
CA PRO A 85 -14.09 0.74 2.78
C PRO A 85 -14.62 1.48 1.56
N GLU A 86 -15.82 1.10 1.08
CA GLU A 86 -16.50 1.74 -0.04
C GLU A 86 -16.92 3.19 0.23
N GLY A 87 -17.00 3.58 1.50
CA GLY A 87 -17.52 4.89 1.89
C GLY A 87 -19.03 4.98 1.75
N ASP A 88 -19.52 6.19 1.47
CA ASP A 88 -20.95 6.40 1.26
C ASP A 88 -21.39 5.90 -0.13
N CYS A 89 -22.17 4.82 -0.15
CA CYS A 89 -22.68 4.22 -1.38
C CYS A 89 -23.58 5.17 -2.21
N ALA A 90 -24.12 6.24 -1.61
CA ALA A 90 -24.89 7.24 -2.36
C ALA A 90 -24.03 8.04 -3.36
N ASN A 91 -22.71 8.04 -3.17
CA ASN A 91 -21.77 8.69 -4.08
C ASN A 91 -21.36 7.81 -5.27
N TRP A 92 -21.73 6.53 -5.29
CA TRP A 92 -21.42 5.59 -6.37
C TRP A 92 -22.52 5.60 -7.42
N GLN A 93 -22.14 5.65 -8.71
CA GLN A 93 -23.05 5.43 -9.86
C GLN A 93 -23.12 3.94 -10.20
N HIS A 94 -22.07 3.18 -9.89
CA HIS A 94 -21.98 1.73 -10.06
C HIS A 94 -21.88 1.05 -8.69
N ASP A 95 -22.56 -0.11 -8.54
CA ASP A 95 -22.46 -0.88 -7.28
C ASP A 95 -20.98 -1.20 -6.96
N PRO A 96 -20.44 -0.77 -5.79
CA PRO A 96 -19.05 -1.03 -5.41
C PRO A 96 -18.67 -2.51 -5.41
N TRP A 97 -19.66 -3.40 -5.27
CA TRP A 97 -19.46 -4.85 -5.29
C TRP A 97 -20.04 -5.54 -6.53
N GLY A 98 -20.55 -4.78 -7.48
CA GLY A 98 -21.22 -5.28 -8.70
C GLY A 98 -20.25 -5.88 -9.72
N ALA A 99 -19.03 -5.39 -9.80
CA ALA A 99 -18.07 -5.69 -10.87
C ALA A 99 -18.68 -5.51 -12.26
N GLU A 100 -19.31 -4.37 -12.48
CA GLU A 100 -19.99 -4.04 -13.73
C GLU A 100 -18.95 -3.77 -14.82
N LEU A 101 -19.22 -4.31 -16.01
CA LEU A 101 -18.43 -4.03 -17.20
C LEU A 101 -19.16 -3.02 -18.07
N VAL A 102 -18.67 -1.79 -18.12
CA VAL A 102 -19.25 -0.70 -18.92
C VAL A 102 -18.14 -0.02 -19.71
N ASP A 103 -18.34 0.13 -21.01
CA ASP A 103 -17.41 0.81 -21.93
C ASP A 103 -15.95 0.36 -21.80
N GLY A 104 -15.73 -0.96 -21.63
CA GLY A 104 -14.41 -1.56 -21.50
C GLY A 104 -13.72 -1.34 -20.15
N ARG A 105 -14.47 -0.86 -19.15
CA ARG A 105 -14.00 -0.68 -17.77
C ARG A 105 -14.77 -1.58 -16.82
N ILE A 106 -14.08 -2.14 -15.86
CA ILE A 106 -14.67 -2.90 -14.76
C ILE A 106 -14.76 -1.97 -13.56
N TYR A 107 -15.99 -1.67 -13.12
CA TYR A 107 -16.27 -0.82 -11.97
C TYR A 107 -16.42 -1.64 -10.69
N GLY A 108 -15.94 -1.11 -9.59
CA GLY A 108 -16.09 -1.67 -8.24
C GLY A 108 -14.88 -1.44 -7.36
N ARG A 109 -15.09 -1.45 -6.04
CA ARG A 109 -14.03 -1.32 -5.05
C ARG A 109 -13.00 -2.45 -5.19
N GLY A 110 -11.72 -2.07 -5.28
CA GLY A 110 -10.61 -2.98 -5.54
C GLY A 110 -10.44 -3.34 -7.03
N ALA A 111 -11.19 -2.74 -7.95
CA ALA A 111 -11.00 -2.99 -9.38
C ALA A 111 -9.65 -2.45 -9.86
N CYS A 112 -9.29 -1.26 -9.43
CA CYS A 112 -8.02 -0.60 -9.65
C CYS A 112 -6.97 -1.08 -8.63
N ASP A 113 -7.29 -1.00 -7.36
CA ASP A 113 -6.41 -1.22 -6.22
C ASP A 113 -6.84 -2.45 -5.41
N MET A 114 -6.19 -3.62 -5.62
CA MET A 114 -5.39 -3.98 -6.80
C MET A 114 -5.80 -5.36 -7.36
N LYS A 115 -7.09 -5.75 -7.16
CA LYS A 115 -7.59 -7.07 -7.63
C LYS A 115 -7.44 -7.24 -9.15
N GLY A 116 -7.49 -6.14 -9.94
CA GLY A 116 -7.24 -6.17 -11.37
C GLY A 116 -5.83 -6.66 -11.69
N GLY A 117 -4.81 -6.13 -11.02
CA GLY A 117 -3.42 -6.53 -11.14
C GLY A 117 -3.17 -7.95 -10.65
N LEU A 118 -3.71 -8.32 -9.48
CA LEU A 118 -3.61 -9.66 -8.92
C LEU A 118 -4.20 -10.72 -9.87
N MET A 119 -5.37 -10.44 -10.48
CA MET A 119 -5.98 -11.35 -11.45
C MET A 119 -5.18 -11.41 -12.76
N ALA A 120 -4.62 -10.29 -13.23
CA ALA A 120 -3.73 -10.29 -14.39
C ALA A 120 -2.53 -11.23 -14.16
N ALA A 121 -1.93 -11.20 -12.97
CA ALA A 121 -0.82 -12.08 -12.59
C ALA A 121 -1.24 -13.55 -12.51
N LEU A 122 -2.36 -13.85 -11.84
CA LEU A 122 -2.86 -15.23 -11.74
C LEU A 122 -3.14 -15.85 -13.12
N TYR A 123 -3.79 -15.08 -14.00
CA TYR A 123 -4.07 -15.57 -15.35
C TYR A 123 -2.84 -15.58 -16.26
N ALA A 124 -1.83 -14.76 -16.01
CA ALA A 124 -0.52 -14.89 -16.67
C ALA A 124 0.14 -16.22 -16.32
N VAL A 125 0.17 -16.62 -15.04
CA VAL A 125 0.68 -17.93 -14.60
C VAL A 125 -0.12 -19.06 -15.22
N LYS A 126 -1.45 -18.95 -15.24
CA LYS A 126 -2.32 -19.93 -15.91
C LYS A 126 -2.00 -20.07 -17.39
N ALA A 127 -1.85 -18.97 -18.12
CA ALA A 127 -1.56 -19.00 -19.55
C ALA A 127 -0.21 -19.65 -19.86
N ILE A 128 0.84 -19.36 -19.07
CA ILE A 128 2.14 -20.03 -19.20
C ILE A 128 2.02 -21.52 -18.94
N LYS A 129 1.32 -21.91 -17.88
CA LYS A 129 1.08 -23.31 -17.54
C LYS A 129 0.38 -24.05 -18.66
N ASP A 130 -0.70 -23.48 -19.20
CA ASP A 130 -1.54 -24.10 -20.24
C ASP A 130 -0.86 -24.12 -21.61
N SER A 131 0.12 -23.25 -21.86
CA SER A 131 0.91 -23.22 -23.12
C SER A 131 1.93 -24.34 -23.21
N GLU A 132 2.22 -25.03 -22.11
CA GLU A 132 3.25 -26.06 -22.01
C GLU A 132 4.68 -25.59 -22.37
N ILE A 133 4.92 -24.29 -22.50
CA ILE A 133 6.26 -23.72 -22.73
C ILE A 133 7.20 -24.16 -21.62
N PRO A 134 8.40 -24.70 -21.93
CA PRO A 134 9.34 -25.11 -20.90
C PRO A 134 9.90 -23.88 -20.15
N ILE A 135 9.84 -23.92 -18.84
CA ILE A 135 10.51 -22.97 -17.94
C ILE A 135 11.44 -23.73 -16.99
N HIS A 136 12.52 -23.08 -16.57
CA HIS A 136 13.55 -23.64 -15.69
C HIS A 136 13.48 -23.06 -14.28
N GLY A 137 12.30 -23.02 -13.68
CA GLY A 137 12.10 -22.44 -12.37
C GLY A 137 10.65 -22.55 -11.92
N SER A 138 10.23 -21.64 -11.07
CA SER A 138 8.87 -21.60 -10.56
C SER A 138 8.28 -20.21 -10.60
N LEU A 139 6.95 -20.16 -10.70
CA LEU A 139 6.15 -18.93 -10.58
C LEU A 139 5.35 -19.02 -9.29
N MET A 140 5.32 -17.92 -8.55
CA MET A 140 4.58 -17.78 -7.31
C MET A 140 3.61 -16.63 -7.41
N VAL A 141 2.35 -16.82 -7.02
CA VAL A 141 1.37 -15.76 -6.84
C VAL A 141 1.06 -15.67 -5.34
N GLN A 142 1.40 -14.54 -4.75
CA GLN A 142 1.05 -14.20 -3.37
C GLN A 142 -0.21 -13.35 -3.40
N SER A 143 -1.32 -13.87 -2.86
CA SER A 143 -2.50 -13.06 -2.56
C SER A 143 -2.44 -12.67 -1.09
N VAL A 144 -2.12 -11.43 -0.84
CA VAL A 144 -1.85 -10.95 0.52
C VAL A 144 -3.01 -10.14 1.09
N ILE A 145 -3.00 -9.97 2.40
CA ILE A 145 -4.01 -9.22 3.14
C ILE A 145 -3.36 -8.07 3.90
N GLY A 146 -4.14 -7.03 4.22
CA GLY A 146 -3.72 -5.93 5.08
C GLY A 146 -2.57 -5.12 4.48
N GLU A 147 -2.48 -5.03 3.16
CA GLU A 147 -1.56 -4.10 2.50
C GLU A 147 -1.95 -2.68 2.85
N GLU A 148 -3.24 -2.35 2.73
CA GLU A 148 -3.83 -1.03 2.95
C GLU A 148 -3.61 -0.49 4.39
N ASP A 149 -3.26 -1.36 5.32
CA ASP A 149 -3.03 -0.98 6.71
C ASP A 149 -1.65 -1.39 7.29
N GLY A 150 -0.72 -1.85 6.43
CA GLY A 150 0.65 -2.09 6.87
C GLY A 150 1.37 -3.28 6.24
N GLY A 151 0.71 -4.18 5.51
CA GLY A 151 1.37 -5.26 4.74
C GLY A 151 1.62 -6.54 5.53
N ILE A 152 0.78 -6.86 6.51
CA ILE A 152 0.95 -8.07 7.34
C ILE A 152 0.94 -9.37 6.52
N GLY A 153 0.21 -9.41 5.40
CA GLY A 153 0.12 -10.59 4.53
C GLY A 153 1.43 -10.90 3.82
N THR A 154 2.07 -9.90 3.23
CA THR A 154 3.41 -10.05 2.63
C THR A 154 4.44 -10.37 3.70
N PHE A 155 4.40 -9.70 4.84
CA PHE A 155 5.29 -9.98 5.96
C PHE A 155 5.17 -11.44 6.45
N ALA A 156 3.94 -11.92 6.68
CA ALA A 156 3.69 -13.31 7.06
C ALA A 156 4.17 -14.31 6.00
N SER A 157 3.97 -13.99 4.72
CA SER A 157 4.44 -14.84 3.61
C SER A 157 5.96 -14.97 3.59
N LEU A 158 6.69 -13.87 3.82
CA LEU A 158 8.15 -13.85 3.90
C LEU A 158 8.67 -14.66 5.09
N LEU A 159 8.04 -14.54 6.26
CA LEU A 159 8.43 -15.30 7.47
C LEU A 159 8.13 -16.79 7.31
N ARG A 160 7.04 -17.15 6.59
CA ARG A 160 6.70 -18.55 6.27
C ARG A 160 7.65 -19.18 5.23
N GLY A 161 8.54 -18.37 4.62
CA GLY A 161 9.53 -18.84 3.65
C GLY A 161 9.09 -18.77 2.19
N HIS A 162 7.98 -18.11 1.89
CA HIS A 162 7.56 -17.85 0.51
C HIS A 162 8.38 -16.71 -0.10
N ARG A 163 9.59 -17.02 -0.55
CA ARG A 163 10.57 -16.09 -1.12
C ARG A 163 10.84 -16.40 -2.57
N GLY A 164 11.28 -15.42 -3.34
CA GLY A 164 11.72 -15.57 -4.73
C GLY A 164 13.04 -14.87 -4.99
N ASP A 165 13.51 -14.98 -6.23
CA ASP A 165 14.73 -14.30 -6.70
C ASP A 165 14.43 -12.91 -7.26
N ALA A 166 13.17 -12.64 -7.62
CA ALA A 166 12.64 -11.34 -8.00
C ALA A 166 11.12 -11.30 -7.76
N ALA A 167 10.56 -10.09 -7.67
CA ALA A 167 9.12 -9.89 -7.50
C ALA A 167 8.60 -8.74 -8.38
N ILE A 168 7.35 -8.89 -8.82
CA ILE A 168 6.55 -7.82 -9.40
C ILE A 168 5.32 -7.65 -8.49
N VAL A 169 5.18 -6.47 -7.88
CA VAL A 169 4.00 -6.08 -7.12
C VAL A 169 3.01 -5.46 -8.10
N CYS A 170 1.81 -6.01 -8.15
CA CYS A 170 0.86 -5.77 -9.23
C CYS A 170 -0.01 -4.51 -9.01
N GLU A 171 0.55 -3.46 -8.41
CA GLU A 171 -0.08 -2.19 -8.06
C GLU A 171 -0.55 -1.36 -9.28
N PRO A 172 -1.54 -0.46 -9.10
CA PRO A 172 -2.06 0.39 -10.17
C PRO A 172 -1.07 1.50 -10.57
N THR A 173 -0.17 1.20 -11.48
CA THR A 173 0.88 2.11 -11.93
C THR A 173 0.63 2.74 -13.30
N GLN A 174 -0.55 2.61 -13.88
CA GLN A 174 -0.85 3.00 -15.28
C GLN A 174 0.10 2.34 -16.30
N LEU A 175 0.55 1.10 -16.01
CA LEU A 175 1.55 0.37 -16.80
C LEU A 175 2.93 1.06 -16.84
N LYS A 176 3.22 1.98 -15.91
CA LYS A 176 4.56 2.52 -15.68
C LYS A 176 5.35 1.57 -14.80
N LEU A 177 6.66 1.55 -14.98
CA LEU A 177 7.55 0.73 -14.17
C LEU A 177 8.12 1.54 -13.01
N ILE A 178 7.85 1.10 -11.79
CA ILE A 178 8.21 1.82 -10.57
C ILE A 178 9.18 0.98 -9.73
N PRO A 179 10.48 1.28 -9.77
CA PRO A 179 11.49 0.58 -8.96
C PRO A 179 11.74 1.20 -7.59
N ALA A 180 11.09 2.34 -7.27
CA ALA A 180 11.30 3.08 -6.04
C ALA A 180 10.00 3.68 -5.50
N GLN A 181 9.76 3.51 -4.20
CA GLN A 181 8.60 4.07 -3.51
C GLN A 181 9.01 4.83 -2.25
N ALA A 182 8.38 5.95 -1.97
CA ALA A 182 8.44 6.63 -0.68
C ALA A 182 7.80 5.79 0.42
N GLY A 183 8.15 6.07 1.67
CA GLY A 183 7.42 5.54 2.80
C GLY A 183 6.32 6.50 3.27
N ALA A 184 5.51 6.03 4.22
CA ALA A 184 4.48 6.84 4.87
C ALA A 184 4.20 6.32 6.28
N LEU A 185 4.28 7.18 7.27
CA LEU A 185 3.99 6.86 8.67
C LEU A 185 2.65 7.45 9.08
N THR A 186 1.76 6.62 9.56
CA THR A 186 0.46 7.05 10.09
C THR A 186 0.61 7.50 11.54
N PHE A 187 0.03 8.64 11.85
CA PHE A 187 0.07 9.22 13.19
C PHE A 187 -1.31 9.68 13.67
N THR A 188 -1.47 9.74 14.98
CA THR A 188 -2.58 10.39 15.68
C THR A 188 -2.03 11.40 16.67
N VAL A 189 -2.58 12.58 16.68
CA VAL A 189 -2.21 13.63 17.65
C VAL A 189 -3.44 14.11 18.39
N ARG A 190 -3.36 14.11 19.71
CA ARG A 190 -4.37 14.66 20.60
C ARG A 190 -3.91 16.02 21.11
N VAL A 191 -4.70 17.05 20.83
CA VAL A 191 -4.43 18.44 21.21
C VAL A 191 -5.32 18.82 22.38
N PRO A 192 -4.76 19.13 23.56
CA PRO A 192 -5.54 19.49 24.73
C PRO A 192 -6.01 20.96 24.67
N GLY A 193 -7.22 21.17 25.13
CA GLY A 193 -7.81 22.48 25.40
C GLY A 193 -8.37 22.55 26.84
N LYS A 194 -9.26 23.52 27.06
CA LYS A 194 -10.00 23.69 28.32
C LYS A 194 -11.42 24.12 28.00
N SER A 195 -12.39 23.36 28.48
CA SER A 195 -13.81 23.67 28.28
C SER A 195 -14.22 24.95 29.02
N ALA A 196 -15.12 25.68 28.40
CA ALA A 196 -15.84 26.81 29.02
C ALA A 196 -17.16 27.01 28.27
N HIS A 197 -18.13 27.64 28.92
CA HIS A 197 -19.36 28.04 28.23
C HIS A 197 -19.05 29.10 27.18
N ALA A 198 -19.71 29.04 26.02
CA ALA A 198 -19.41 29.94 24.87
C ALA A 198 -19.51 31.44 25.23
N CYS A 199 -20.40 31.83 26.18
CA CYS A 199 -20.54 33.21 26.60
C CYS A 199 -19.34 33.74 27.41
N VAL A 200 -18.54 32.86 27.98
CA VAL A 200 -17.30 33.17 28.72
C VAL A 200 -16.10 32.47 28.08
N ARG A 201 -16.06 32.43 26.74
CA ARG A 201 -15.06 31.67 25.99
C ARG A 201 -13.60 31.95 26.37
N LEU A 202 -13.32 33.17 26.88
CA LEU A 202 -11.98 33.56 27.29
C LEU A 202 -11.49 32.91 28.58
N GLU A 203 -12.36 32.20 29.33
CA GLU A 203 -12.00 31.39 30.49
C GLU A 203 -11.58 29.98 30.08
N GLY A 204 -11.91 29.58 28.84
CA GLY A 204 -11.50 28.34 28.21
C GLY A 204 -10.26 28.47 27.34
N VAL A 205 -9.83 27.35 26.78
CA VAL A 205 -8.78 27.29 25.75
C VAL A 205 -9.28 26.37 24.64
N SER A 206 -9.47 26.92 23.45
CA SER A 206 -9.98 26.16 22.31
C SER A 206 -8.89 25.29 21.69
N ALA A 207 -9.06 23.97 21.75
CA ALA A 207 -8.18 23.03 21.05
C ALA A 207 -8.19 23.27 19.53
N VAL A 208 -9.30 23.74 18.96
CA VAL A 208 -9.39 24.12 17.53
C VAL A 208 -8.50 25.30 17.20
N GLU A 209 -8.45 26.33 18.05
CA GLU A 209 -7.56 27.49 17.82
C GLU A 209 -6.09 27.06 17.91
N LYS A 210 -5.73 26.15 18.83
CA LYS A 210 -4.37 25.57 18.90
C LYS A 210 -4.02 24.76 17.66
N TYR A 211 -4.96 23.98 17.16
CA TYR A 211 -4.76 23.18 15.94
C TYR A 211 -4.45 24.02 14.70
N LEU A 212 -4.97 25.24 14.58
CA LEU A 212 -4.68 26.09 13.42
C LEU A 212 -3.19 26.39 13.27
N ASP A 213 -2.50 26.64 14.38
CA ASP A 213 -1.05 26.91 14.36
C ASP A 213 -0.26 25.61 14.15
N ILE A 214 -0.72 24.50 14.74
CA ILE A 214 -0.16 23.16 14.49
C ILE A 214 -0.25 22.82 12.99
N HIS A 215 -1.42 22.99 12.39
CA HIS A 215 -1.62 22.71 10.96
C HIS A 215 -0.69 23.54 10.08
N ARG A 216 -0.56 24.84 10.34
CA ARG A 216 0.37 25.72 9.60
C ARG A 216 1.82 25.26 9.71
N THR A 217 2.23 24.84 10.90
CA THR A 217 3.58 24.33 11.17
C THR A 217 3.82 23.01 10.41
N LEU A 218 2.86 22.12 10.35
CA LEU A 218 2.96 20.85 9.59
C LEU A 218 3.02 21.10 8.07
N ILE A 219 2.27 22.06 7.54
CA ILE A 219 2.38 22.46 6.13
C ILE A 219 3.75 23.09 5.82
N HIS A 220 4.36 23.79 6.78
CA HIS A 220 5.71 24.30 6.61
C HIS A 220 6.74 23.16 6.61
N LEU A 221 6.62 22.22 7.53
CA LEU A 221 7.45 21.01 7.57
C LEU A 221 7.37 20.21 6.25
N GLU A 222 6.17 20.03 5.69
CA GLU A 222 6.01 19.37 4.38
C GLU A 222 6.80 20.10 3.29
N ARG A 223 6.69 21.43 3.22
CA ARG A 223 7.41 22.24 2.23
C ARG A 223 8.92 22.13 2.39
N GLU A 224 9.42 22.18 3.61
CA GLU A 224 10.85 22.01 3.89
C GLU A 224 11.34 20.64 3.42
N ARG A 225 10.61 19.55 3.76
CA ARG A 225 10.98 18.20 3.37
C ARG A 225 10.96 17.95 1.86
N ASN A 226 10.20 18.74 1.11
CA ASN A 226 10.07 18.61 -0.34
C ASN A 226 10.81 19.70 -1.12
N SER A 227 11.56 20.61 -0.45
CA SER A 227 12.24 21.73 -1.11
C SER A 227 13.42 21.31 -1.99
N GLU A 228 14.13 20.23 -1.61
CA GLU A 228 15.32 19.76 -2.29
C GLU A 228 15.33 18.23 -2.32
N VAL A 229 14.67 17.64 -3.32
CA VAL A 229 14.60 16.20 -3.51
C VAL A 229 15.47 15.80 -4.70
N GLU A 230 16.64 15.24 -4.40
CA GLU A 230 17.63 14.87 -5.43
C GLU A 230 17.38 13.48 -6.05
N HIS A 231 16.43 12.69 -5.52
CA HIS A 231 16.19 11.35 -6.03
C HIS A 231 15.73 11.36 -7.50
N PRO A 232 16.37 10.57 -8.41
CA PRO A 232 16.19 10.70 -9.86
C PRO A 232 14.76 10.43 -10.36
N LEU A 233 13.96 9.67 -9.61
CA LEU A 233 12.57 9.38 -9.94
C LEU A 233 11.61 10.22 -9.12
N LEU A 234 11.76 10.23 -7.79
CA LEU A 234 10.86 10.97 -6.89
C LEU A 234 11.01 12.49 -7.03
N GLY A 235 12.22 12.99 -7.30
CA GLY A 235 12.44 14.43 -7.53
C GLY A 235 11.71 15.01 -8.75
N LYS A 236 11.15 14.16 -9.62
CA LYS A 236 10.31 14.59 -10.74
C LYS A 236 8.86 14.82 -10.35
N LEU A 237 8.45 14.33 -9.18
CA LEU A 237 7.08 14.46 -8.69
C LEU A 237 6.86 15.85 -8.07
N PRO A 238 5.66 16.41 -8.20
CA PRO A 238 5.34 17.73 -7.62
C PRO A 238 5.36 17.71 -6.08
N LEU A 239 5.09 16.56 -5.45
CA LEU A 239 5.09 16.36 -4.00
C LEU A 239 5.54 14.94 -3.66
N PRO A 240 6.85 14.66 -3.61
CA PRO A 240 7.41 13.33 -3.37
C PRO A 240 7.09 12.74 -1.99
N TYR A 241 7.07 13.58 -0.96
CA TYR A 241 6.90 13.16 0.44
C TYR A 241 5.75 13.93 1.10
N PRO A 242 4.50 13.60 0.77
CA PRO A 242 3.34 14.33 1.29
C PRO A 242 3.17 14.16 2.79
N LEU A 243 2.72 15.24 3.47
CA LEU A 243 2.18 15.21 4.81
C LEU A 243 0.69 15.56 4.71
N SER A 244 -0.19 14.60 4.91
CA SER A 244 -1.62 14.78 4.76
C SER A 244 -2.34 14.53 6.08
N ILE A 245 -3.26 15.42 6.44
CA ILE A 245 -4.19 15.23 7.54
C ILE A 245 -5.52 14.77 6.94
N GLY A 246 -5.88 13.51 7.18
CA GLY A 246 -7.08 12.88 6.62
C GLY A 246 -8.31 13.00 7.50
N ARG A 247 -8.12 13.19 8.83
CA ARG A 247 -9.22 13.22 9.78
C ARG A 247 -8.98 14.24 10.88
N VAL A 248 -10.04 14.98 11.25
CA VAL A 248 -10.03 15.93 12.37
C VAL A 248 -11.34 15.82 13.11
N GLN A 249 -11.29 15.69 14.43
CA GLN A 249 -12.46 15.64 15.30
C GLN A 249 -12.25 16.57 16.49
N ALA A 250 -13.25 17.40 16.82
CA ALA A 250 -13.18 18.35 17.94
C ALA A 250 -14.55 18.66 18.51
N GLY A 251 -14.59 18.86 19.83
CA GLY A 251 -15.77 19.31 20.55
C GLY A 251 -16.92 18.32 20.58
N ASN A 252 -17.85 18.55 21.48
CA ASN A 252 -19.02 17.70 21.69
C ASN A 252 -20.35 18.49 21.81
N TRP A 253 -20.25 19.81 21.92
CA TRP A 253 -21.41 20.70 22.07
C TRP A 253 -21.16 22.10 21.48
N SER A 254 -22.11 22.60 20.68
CA SER A 254 -21.98 23.88 19.94
C SER A 254 -21.81 25.11 20.81
N SER A 255 -22.28 25.07 22.06
CA SER A 255 -22.18 26.20 23.01
C SER A 255 -21.06 26.02 24.06
N SER A 256 -20.06 25.21 23.75
CA SER A 256 -18.86 24.99 24.59
C SER A 256 -17.58 25.24 23.81
N VAL A 257 -16.55 25.73 24.50
CA VAL A 257 -15.19 25.78 23.98
C VAL A 257 -14.67 24.35 23.88
N PRO A 258 -14.15 23.89 22.71
CA PRO A 258 -13.63 22.55 22.57
C PRO A 258 -12.41 22.31 23.46
N GLU A 259 -12.50 21.35 24.36
CA GLU A 259 -11.42 20.97 25.30
C GLU A 259 -10.44 19.96 24.75
N GLU A 260 -10.76 19.40 23.59
CA GLU A 260 -9.91 18.42 22.90
C GLU A 260 -10.13 18.48 21.40
N LEU A 261 -9.04 18.26 20.65
CA LEU A 261 -9.06 17.95 19.23
C LEU A 261 -8.15 16.78 18.95
N ILE A 262 -8.62 15.83 18.15
CA ILE A 262 -7.81 14.71 17.65
C ILE A 262 -7.70 14.87 16.15
N PHE A 263 -6.48 14.75 15.63
CA PHE A 263 -6.26 14.66 14.20
C PHE A 263 -5.36 13.48 13.85
N GLU A 264 -5.61 12.90 12.69
CA GLU A 264 -4.93 11.73 12.16
C GLU A 264 -4.44 12.04 10.75
N GLY A 265 -3.26 11.52 10.43
CA GLY A 265 -2.66 11.78 9.14
C GLY A 265 -1.51 10.85 8.81
N ARG A 266 -0.89 11.12 7.67
CA ARG A 266 0.27 10.38 7.17
C ARG A 266 1.40 11.36 6.87
N MET A 267 2.63 10.97 7.21
CA MET A 267 3.85 11.72 6.91
C MET A 267 4.75 10.89 6.00
N GLY A 268 5.13 11.45 4.86
CA GLY A 268 6.02 10.80 3.89
C GLY A 268 7.41 10.54 4.47
N VAL A 269 8.00 9.38 4.17
CA VAL A 269 9.36 8.98 4.50
C VAL A 269 10.20 9.06 3.23
N ALA A 270 11.30 9.81 3.28
CA ALA A 270 12.18 9.96 2.12
C ALA A 270 12.98 8.68 1.83
N MET A 271 13.49 8.59 0.62
CA MET A 271 14.33 7.45 0.24
C MET A 271 15.58 7.38 1.11
N GLY A 272 15.82 6.19 1.67
CA GLY A 272 16.95 5.93 2.57
C GLY A 272 16.85 6.58 3.95
N GLU A 273 15.74 7.26 4.26
CA GLU A 273 15.49 7.86 5.56
C GLU A 273 14.94 6.81 6.54
N ALA A 274 15.52 6.75 7.75
CA ALA A 274 15.02 5.87 8.78
C ALA A 274 13.68 6.40 9.36
N SER A 275 12.68 5.54 9.50
CA SER A 275 11.37 5.89 10.06
C SER A 275 11.46 6.59 11.43
N ASP A 276 12.41 6.18 12.28
CA ASP A 276 12.63 6.83 13.59
C ASP A 276 13.17 8.26 13.47
N ALA A 277 13.92 8.58 12.41
CA ALA A 277 14.36 9.95 12.17
C ALA A 277 13.16 10.84 11.78
N VAL A 278 12.26 10.33 10.96
CA VAL A 278 11.02 11.01 10.57
C VAL A 278 10.14 11.27 11.79
N ARG A 279 9.95 10.24 12.64
CA ARG A 279 9.18 10.39 13.89
C ARG A 279 9.77 11.47 14.78
N ARG A 280 11.08 11.42 15.03
CA ARG A 280 11.76 12.46 15.85
C ARG A 280 11.63 13.85 15.26
N GLN A 281 11.71 14.02 13.93
CA GLN A 281 11.55 15.32 13.29
C GLN A 281 10.13 15.87 13.52
N PHE A 282 9.11 15.04 13.29
CA PHE A 282 7.71 15.41 13.53
C PHE A 282 7.44 15.78 14.99
N GLU A 283 7.88 14.94 15.92
CA GLU A 283 7.73 15.14 17.36
C GLU A 283 8.46 16.40 17.84
N HIS A 284 9.67 16.61 17.35
CA HIS A 284 10.46 17.81 17.67
C HIS A 284 9.77 19.08 17.15
N THR A 285 9.25 19.05 15.94
CA THR A 285 8.51 20.17 15.34
C THR A 285 7.30 20.55 16.19
N LEU A 286 6.50 19.57 16.61
CA LEU A 286 5.34 19.83 17.47
C LEU A 286 5.72 20.24 18.89
N THR A 287 6.78 19.68 19.46
CA THR A 287 7.30 20.05 20.79
C THR A 287 7.81 21.50 20.79
N SER A 288 8.57 21.91 19.78
CA SER A 288 9.07 23.26 19.65
C SER A 288 7.93 24.29 19.56
N LEU A 289 6.86 23.96 18.82
CA LEU A 289 5.66 24.80 18.80
C LEU A 289 4.98 24.85 20.17
N ALA A 290 4.86 23.72 20.84
CA ALA A 290 4.22 23.65 22.16
C ALA A 290 5.00 24.46 23.21
N GLU A 291 6.32 24.45 23.19
CA GLU A 291 7.17 25.26 24.10
C GLU A 291 6.96 26.77 23.93
N ALA A 292 6.65 27.21 22.71
CA ALA A 292 6.34 28.62 22.42
C ALA A 292 4.91 29.03 22.82
N ASP A 293 3.99 28.07 22.94
CA ASP A 293 2.59 28.34 23.27
C ASP A 293 2.34 28.36 24.79
N PRO A 294 1.70 29.44 25.35
CA PRO A 294 1.47 29.55 26.82
C PRO A 294 0.66 28.42 27.44
N TRP A 295 -0.23 27.76 26.67
CA TRP A 295 -1.06 26.66 27.14
C TRP A 295 -0.36 25.32 26.92
N LEU A 296 0.06 25.03 25.67
CA LEU A 296 0.60 23.73 25.29
C LEU A 296 1.90 23.38 26.02
N ARG A 297 2.74 24.35 26.42
CA ARG A 297 3.95 24.08 27.22
C ARG A 297 3.67 23.39 28.57
N ASN A 298 2.48 23.62 29.14
CA ASN A 298 2.07 23.02 30.40
C ASN A 298 1.04 21.88 30.22
N HIS A 299 0.54 21.71 28.99
CA HIS A 299 -0.44 20.71 28.61
C HIS A 299 0.03 20.09 27.30
N PRO A 300 1.01 19.16 27.35
CA PRO A 300 1.64 18.63 26.14
C PRO A 300 0.64 17.84 25.29
N MET A 301 0.83 17.92 23.97
CA MET A 301 0.14 17.06 23.01
C MET A 301 0.56 15.60 23.22
N GLN A 302 -0.34 14.68 22.91
CA GLN A 302 -0.02 13.26 22.85
C GLN A 302 0.09 12.85 21.40
N ILE A 303 1.21 12.23 21.03
CA ILE A 303 1.50 11.76 19.67
C ILE A 303 1.59 10.24 19.73
N GLU A 304 0.86 9.57 18.86
CA GLU A 304 0.86 8.12 18.73
C GLU A 304 1.16 7.75 17.27
N TRP A 305 2.10 6.83 17.07
CA TRP A 305 2.39 6.20 15.79
C TRP A 305 1.70 4.85 15.74
N ARG A 306 0.65 4.75 14.92
CA ARG A 306 -0.18 3.54 14.80
C ARG A 306 -0.68 3.38 13.37
N GLY A 307 -1.27 2.21 13.09
CA GLY A 307 -1.66 1.90 11.72
C GLY A 307 -0.46 1.57 10.84
N GLY A 308 -0.57 1.75 9.56
CA GLY A 308 0.47 1.45 8.58
C GLY A 308 1.74 2.29 8.80
N GLN A 309 2.86 1.60 8.97
CA GLN A 309 4.18 2.19 9.15
C GLN A 309 5.08 1.79 7.98
N PHE A 310 4.85 2.45 6.85
CA PHE A 310 5.53 2.12 5.60
C PHE A 310 6.91 2.80 5.54
N GLU A 311 7.96 2.01 5.48
CA GLU A 311 9.29 2.49 5.13
C GLU A 311 9.39 2.77 3.63
N SER A 312 10.39 3.53 3.21
CA SER A 312 10.74 3.62 1.79
C SER A 312 11.41 2.32 1.32
N GLY A 313 11.35 2.05 0.01
CA GLY A 313 12.01 0.89 -0.58
C GLY A 313 12.34 1.11 -2.05
N GLU A 314 13.49 0.61 -2.48
CA GLU A 314 13.93 0.74 -3.88
C GLU A 314 14.88 -0.35 -4.31
N ILE A 315 14.96 -0.53 -5.62
CA ILE A 315 16.10 -1.17 -6.30
C ILE A 315 16.71 -0.19 -7.31
N PRO A 316 18.00 -0.31 -7.63
CA PRO A 316 18.63 0.58 -8.61
C PRO A 316 17.90 0.56 -9.97
N VAL A 317 17.80 1.73 -10.61
CA VAL A 317 17.14 1.86 -11.92
C VAL A 317 17.81 1.02 -13.04
N ASN A 318 19.08 0.66 -12.87
CA ASN A 318 19.85 -0.23 -13.74
C ASN A 318 19.90 -1.68 -13.22
N HIS A 319 19.03 -2.06 -12.30
CA HIS A 319 18.96 -3.45 -11.81
C HIS A 319 18.46 -4.37 -12.95
N PRO A 320 18.98 -5.61 -13.09
CA PRO A 320 18.58 -6.54 -14.17
C PRO A 320 17.07 -6.80 -14.24
N LEU A 321 16.33 -6.74 -13.12
CA LEU A 321 14.87 -6.86 -13.12
C LEU A 321 14.20 -5.67 -13.82
N VAL A 322 14.71 -4.45 -13.59
CA VAL A 322 14.18 -3.23 -14.23
C VAL A 322 14.44 -3.31 -15.74
N GLU A 323 15.66 -3.63 -16.14
CA GLU A 323 16.02 -3.78 -17.56
C GLU A 323 15.19 -4.86 -18.26
N LEU A 324 14.98 -6.01 -17.60
CA LEU A 324 14.11 -7.08 -18.09
C LEU A 324 12.68 -6.58 -18.35
N CYS A 325 12.08 -5.88 -17.37
CA CYS A 325 10.73 -5.36 -17.51
C CYS A 325 10.63 -4.28 -18.60
N GLN A 326 11.60 -3.36 -18.67
CA GLN A 326 11.68 -2.35 -19.71
C GLN A 326 11.71 -2.98 -21.12
N GLN A 327 12.55 -4.00 -21.31
CA GLN A 327 12.63 -4.69 -22.59
C GLN A 327 11.34 -5.44 -22.94
N CYS A 328 10.65 -6.04 -21.93
CA CYS A 328 9.37 -6.66 -22.15
C CYS A 328 8.29 -5.67 -22.58
N ILE A 329 8.25 -4.49 -21.95
CA ILE A 329 7.29 -3.44 -22.30
C ILE A 329 7.58 -2.91 -23.72
N LEU A 330 8.85 -2.65 -24.05
CA LEU A 330 9.25 -2.21 -25.38
C LEU A 330 8.83 -3.20 -26.48
N ASP A 331 9.10 -4.48 -26.28
CA ASP A 331 8.78 -5.52 -27.28
C ASP A 331 7.28 -5.73 -27.49
N LEU A 332 6.48 -5.52 -26.43
CA LEU A 332 5.02 -5.67 -26.48
C LEU A 332 4.31 -4.44 -27.03
N THR A 333 4.84 -3.25 -26.77
CA THR A 333 4.16 -1.98 -27.05
C THR A 333 4.81 -1.15 -28.15
N GLY A 334 6.06 -1.44 -28.48
CA GLY A 334 6.90 -0.61 -29.35
C GLY A 334 7.32 0.73 -28.74
N ARG A 335 7.11 0.90 -27.43
CA ARG A 335 7.43 2.14 -26.69
C ARG A 335 8.33 1.83 -25.51
N GLU A 336 9.26 2.74 -25.21
CA GLU A 336 10.07 2.65 -24.01
C GLU A 336 9.18 2.70 -22.75
N ALA A 337 9.56 1.94 -21.73
CA ALA A 337 8.87 1.95 -20.44
C ALA A 337 9.09 3.30 -19.75
N GLU A 338 8.02 3.90 -19.27
CA GLU A 338 8.11 5.08 -18.41
C GLU A 338 8.54 4.64 -17.00
N LEU A 339 9.70 5.13 -16.53
CA LEU A 339 10.19 4.93 -15.19
C LEU A 339 9.70 6.07 -14.30
N GLU A 340 9.05 5.72 -13.19
CA GLU A 340 8.54 6.69 -12.22
C GLU A 340 8.86 6.24 -10.78
N GLY A 341 8.80 7.16 -9.81
CA GLY A 341 8.81 6.85 -8.38
C GLY A 341 7.40 6.94 -7.81
N ALA A 342 7.06 6.11 -6.82
CA ALA A 342 5.78 6.21 -6.13
C ALA A 342 5.87 7.11 -4.88
N PRO A 343 5.00 8.12 -4.71
CA PRO A 343 4.95 8.96 -3.50
C PRO A 343 4.12 8.32 -2.38
N TYR A 344 3.96 6.99 -2.40
CA TYR A 344 3.18 6.20 -1.45
C TYR A 344 3.90 4.90 -1.09
N GLY A 345 3.52 4.28 0.03
CA GLY A 345 4.04 3.00 0.46
C GLY A 345 3.25 1.84 -0.15
N SER A 346 3.92 0.72 -0.40
CA SER A 346 3.34 -0.55 -0.81
C SER A 346 4.14 -1.73 -0.23
N ASP A 347 3.78 -2.94 -0.57
CA ASP A 347 4.49 -4.16 -0.17
C ASP A 347 5.87 -4.32 -0.82
N LEU A 348 6.25 -3.50 -1.82
CA LEU A 348 7.59 -3.49 -2.38
C LEU A 348 8.66 -3.38 -1.28
N ARG A 349 8.45 -2.50 -0.31
CA ARG A 349 9.40 -2.31 0.79
C ARG A 349 9.64 -3.59 1.61
N LEU A 350 8.59 -4.37 1.86
CA LEU A 350 8.72 -5.63 2.61
C LEU A 350 9.51 -6.67 1.81
N LEU A 351 9.24 -6.77 0.52
CA LEU A 351 9.98 -7.65 -0.37
C LEU A 351 11.46 -7.26 -0.42
N VAL A 352 11.76 -5.98 -0.57
CA VAL A 352 13.15 -5.47 -0.68
C VAL A 352 13.84 -5.47 0.68
N ASN A 353 13.29 -4.79 1.69
CA ASN A 353 13.98 -4.51 2.95
C ASN A 353 14.00 -5.73 3.89
N VAL A 354 12.89 -6.49 3.96
CA VAL A 354 12.77 -7.68 4.83
C VAL A 354 13.09 -8.96 4.07
N GLY A 355 12.58 -9.05 2.84
CA GLY A 355 12.77 -10.23 1.99
C GLY A 355 14.16 -10.32 1.36
N GLY A 356 14.85 -9.20 1.14
CA GLY A 356 16.05 -9.15 0.31
C GLY A 356 15.77 -9.53 -1.15
N ILE A 357 14.53 -9.37 -1.60
CA ILE A 357 14.04 -9.75 -2.91
C ILE A 357 13.92 -8.49 -3.76
N PRO A 358 14.68 -8.35 -4.85
CA PRO A 358 14.51 -7.22 -5.75
C PRO A 358 13.08 -7.19 -6.31
N ALA A 359 12.41 -6.03 -6.17
CA ALA A 359 11.01 -5.88 -6.57
C ALA A 359 10.76 -4.58 -7.33
N VAL A 360 9.76 -4.60 -8.20
CA VAL A 360 9.22 -3.43 -8.90
C VAL A 360 7.70 -3.40 -8.76
N LEU A 361 7.09 -2.21 -8.79
CA LEU A 361 5.65 -2.09 -8.99
C LEU A 361 5.39 -1.99 -10.49
N PHE A 362 4.41 -2.73 -10.96
CA PHE A 362 3.91 -2.65 -12.32
C PHE A 362 2.54 -3.28 -12.40
N GLY A 363 1.54 -2.55 -12.86
CA GLY A 363 0.20 -3.12 -13.08
C GLY A 363 -0.79 -2.15 -13.71
N PRO A 364 -2.00 -2.64 -13.94
CA PRO A 364 -3.08 -1.90 -14.60
C PRO A 364 -3.79 -0.97 -13.63
N GLY A 365 -4.37 0.09 -14.16
CA GLY A 365 -5.17 1.03 -13.41
C GLY A 365 -4.41 2.29 -13.04
N ASP A 366 -5.16 3.30 -12.63
CA ASP A 366 -4.69 4.63 -12.29
C ASP A 366 -4.97 4.90 -10.80
N VAL A 367 -3.92 5.05 -10.00
CA VAL A 367 -4.04 5.31 -8.56
C VAL A 367 -4.93 6.52 -8.22
N ARG A 368 -5.14 7.44 -9.16
CA ARG A 368 -6.01 8.61 -8.98
C ARG A 368 -7.50 8.26 -8.84
N VAL A 369 -7.92 7.06 -9.28
CA VAL A 369 -9.28 6.57 -9.07
C VAL A 369 -9.39 5.56 -7.93
N ALA A 370 -8.26 5.14 -7.36
CA ALA A 370 -8.24 4.31 -6.17
C ALA A 370 -8.84 5.07 -4.96
N HIS A 371 -9.47 4.35 -4.03
CA HIS A 371 -10.12 4.87 -2.82
C HIS A 371 -11.29 5.86 -3.08
N MET A 372 -11.67 6.07 -4.35
CA MET A 372 -12.78 6.96 -4.72
C MET A 372 -14.05 6.16 -5.05
N PRO A 373 -15.24 6.80 -5.00
CA PRO A 373 -16.43 6.25 -5.67
C PRO A 373 -16.17 6.00 -7.16
N ASP A 374 -16.87 5.04 -7.73
CA ASP A 374 -16.72 4.61 -9.13
C ASP A 374 -15.30 4.21 -9.52
N GLU A 375 -14.55 3.66 -8.55
CA GLU A 375 -13.27 3.02 -8.81
C GLU A 375 -13.40 2.00 -9.93
N HIS A 376 -12.46 2.03 -10.88
CA HIS A 376 -12.51 1.15 -12.04
C HIS A 376 -11.12 0.85 -12.60
N VAL A 377 -11.03 -0.21 -13.38
CA VAL A 377 -9.85 -0.56 -14.18
C VAL A 377 -10.23 -0.80 -15.64
N ASN A 378 -9.39 -0.36 -16.57
CA ASN A 378 -9.57 -0.62 -17.99
C ASN A 378 -9.19 -2.09 -18.29
N VAL A 379 -10.05 -2.82 -18.97
CA VAL A 379 -9.81 -4.22 -19.37
C VAL A 379 -8.57 -4.36 -20.25
N GLN A 380 -8.30 -3.39 -21.14
CA GLN A 380 -7.12 -3.43 -21.99
C GLN A 380 -5.81 -3.28 -21.19
N ASP A 381 -5.83 -2.48 -20.12
CA ASP A 381 -4.68 -2.34 -19.23
C ASP A 381 -4.42 -3.64 -18.46
N VAL A 382 -5.49 -4.30 -17.97
CA VAL A 382 -5.38 -5.63 -17.33
C VAL A 382 -4.77 -6.66 -18.29
N LEU A 383 -5.21 -6.68 -19.54
CA LEU A 383 -4.66 -7.57 -20.58
C LEU A 383 -3.22 -7.23 -20.91
N SER A 384 -2.87 -5.93 -20.97
CA SER A 384 -1.50 -5.47 -21.24
C SER A 384 -0.55 -5.84 -20.11
N ALA A 385 -0.98 -5.65 -18.85
CA ALA A 385 -0.23 -6.09 -17.68
C ALA A 385 -0.01 -7.61 -17.71
N ALA A 386 -1.05 -8.41 -17.97
CA ALA A 386 -0.95 -9.86 -18.04
C ALA A 386 0.06 -10.31 -19.13
N ARG A 387 0.07 -9.67 -20.31
CA ARG A 387 1.05 -9.96 -21.37
C ARG A 387 2.47 -9.63 -20.94
N THR A 388 2.66 -8.51 -20.25
CA THR A 388 3.98 -8.11 -19.71
C THR A 388 4.44 -9.12 -18.66
N TYR A 389 3.56 -9.55 -17.76
CA TYR A 389 3.88 -10.59 -16.74
C TYR A 389 4.28 -11.92 -17.40
N ILE A 390 3.56 -12.34 -18.46
CA ILE A 390 3.90 -13.57 -19.20
C ILE A 390 5.32 -13.45 -19.79
N LEU A 391 5.60 -12.36 -20.51
CA LEU A 391 6.88 -12.20 -21.18
C LEU A 391 8.03 -12.05 -20.17
N ALA A 392 7.81 -11.29 -19.07
CA ALA A 392 8.78 -11.16 -17.99
C ALA A 392 9.09 -12.50 -17.34
N ALA A 393 8.05 -13.29 -17.02
CA ALA A 393 8.21 -14.62 -16.44
C ALA A 393 8.98 -15.58 -17.36
N LEU A 394 8.64 -15.61 -18.64
CA LEU A 394 9.34 -16.47 -19.62
C LEU A 394 10.81 -16.09 -19.75
N ARG A 395 11.15 -14.79 -19.81
CA ARG A 395 12.54 -14.32 -19.92
C ARG A 395 13.34 -14.48 -18.64
N PHE A 396 12.67 -14.38 -17.48
CA PHE A 396 13.33 -14.54 -16.19
C PHE A 396 13.68 -15.99 -15.89
N LEU A 397 12.85 -16.93 -16.38
CA LEU A 397 12.93 -18.36 -16.06
C LEU A 397 13.54 -19.23 -17.19
N VAL A 398 13.94 -18.63 -18.26
CA VAL A 398 14.70 -19.27 -19.38
C VAL A 398 16.20 -18.90 -19.31
#